data_6b1aeadff5a6bb33c852fc2be76a1d0b
#
_entry.id   6b1aeadff5a6bb33c852fc2be76a1d0b
#
_cell.length_a   1.000
_cell.length_b   1.000
_cell.length_c   1.000
_cell.angle_alpha   90.00
_cell.angle_beta   90.00
_cell.angle_gamma   90.00
#
_symmetry.space_group_name_H-M   'P 1'
#
loop_
_entity.id
_entity.type
_entity.pdbx_description
1 polymer ?
#
loop_
_entity_poly.entity_id
_entity_poly.type
_entity_poly.pdbx_seq_one_letter_code
_entity_poly.pdbx_strand_id
1 'polypeptide(L)'
;LSRRHRPGLCAQKRGMVSSKGMAINMHTPKFLIRLVAHDSHPTRGLLAVEWAMMLYLLFTLALMACLWPRIQQPAPMLIGRLAMVIGVLLAWIIYQWKPCRITHLARILLQLGLLSWWYPDTYEINKLLPNYDPYFAAADQWLFGCQPALLFSQWMPQHWWSELMHLGYASYYPLMVAVSLYYFCYRYERFARATFVLLTSFFVYYVIFDVVPVTGPQYYYLAAGTDQIGAGVFPEIGQWFINHTESLPIPGWSDGFCYHLVAAAHAAGERPTAAFPSSHVGVTTILMLLAWKSGSRKLLWSVTPFYILMCMATVYIQAHYAIDVIGGWVSGVIFYFALDGFYRKNLESRK
;
A
#
# COMPACT_ATOMS: atom_id res chain seq x y z
N LEU A 1 3.78 64.15 -58.55
CA LEU A 1 4.99 64.98 -58.56
C LEU A 1 5.92 64.50 -57.41
N SER A 2 7.01 64.02 -57.85
CA SER A 2 8.44 64.24 -57.59
C SER A 2 8.97 63.59 -56.33
N ARG A 3 9.69 62.49 -56.44
CA ARG A 3 11.10 62.20 -56.66
C ARG A 3 12.05 62.55 -55.51
N ARG A 4 12.82 61.48 -55.14
CA ARG A 4 14.28 61.40 -54.81
C ARG A 4 14.67 61.68 -53.34
N HIS A 5 15.60 61.02 -52.67
CA HIS A 5 16.83 60.31 -53.07
C HIS A 5 17.35 59.48 -51.84
N ARG A 6 17.99 58.37 -52.12
CA ARG A 6 19.06 57.76 -51.26
C ARG A 6 20.33 58.56 -51.36
N PRO A 7 21.37 58.41 -50.53
CA PRO A 7 22.08 57.25 -49.99
C PRO A 7 22.63 57.49 -48.56
N GLY A 8 23.26 56.65 -47.85
CA GLY A 8 24.28 55.64 -48.01
C GLY A 8 25.01 55.36 -46.71
N LEU A 9 25.45 54.13 -46.53
CA LEU A 9 26.64 53.61 -45.85
C LEU A 9 27.09 54.16 -44.48
N CYS A 10 27.14 53.35 -43.44
CA CYS A 10 28.43 52.89 -42.92
C CYS A 10 28.29 51.63 -42.06
N ALA A 11 29.11 50.65 -42.37
CA ALA A 11 29.21 49.39 -41.69
C ALA A 11 30.00 49.51 -40.38
N GLN A 12 29.55 48.89 -39.31
CA GLN A 12 30.43 48.54 -38.21
C GLN A 12 30.18 47.11 -37.77
N LYS A 13 31.03 46.20 -38.25
CA LYS A 13 31.19 44.83 -37.79
C LYS A 13 31.61 44.84 -36.32
N ARG A 14 30.77 44.34 -35.43
CA ARG A 14 31.25 43.82 -34.14
C ARG A 14 31.03 42.32 -34.13
N GLY A 15 32.13 41.63 -33.92
CA GLY A 15 32.21 40.19 -33.93
C GLY A 15 31.31 39.55 -32.90
N MET A 16 30.46 38.68 -33.38
CA MET A 16 29.76 37.73 -32.57
C MET A 16 30.63 36.49 -32.46
N VAL A 17 31.20 36.28 -31.28
CA VAL A 17 31.83 35.01 -30.91
C VAL A 17 30.77 33.94 -30.89
N SER A 18 30.78 33.07 -31.89
CA SER A 18 29.95 31.86 -31.98
C SER A 18 30.41 30.86 -30.92
N SER A 19 29.76 30.83 -29.78
CA SER A 19 29.80 29.64 -28.92
C SER A 19 29.03 28.50 -29.60
N LYS A 20 29.77 27.68 -30.34
CA LYS A 20 29.27 26.37 -30.75
C LYS A 20 29.02 25.53 -29.50
N GLY A 21 27.85 25.70 -28.89
CA GLY A 21 27.30 24.73 -27.98
C GLY A 21 26.97 23.48 -28.81
N MET A 22 27.69 22.41 -28.53
CA MET A 22 27.54 21.09 -29.08
C MET A 22 26.10 20.62 -28.77
N ALA A 23 25.16 20.82 -29.69
CA ALA A 23 23.83 20.29 -29.60
C ALA A 23 23.94 18.77 -29.73
N ILE A 24 23.94 18.09 -28.59
CA ILE A 24 23.75 16.64 -28.53
C ILE A 24 22.32 16.40 -28.99
N ASN A 25 22.19 16.02 -30.26
CA ASN A 25 20.94 15.65 -30.89
C ASN A 25 20.57 14.21 -30.46
N MET A 26 20.32 14.04 -29.15
CA MET A 26 19.72 12.83 -28.63
C MET A 26 18.20 12.97 -28.79
N HIS A 27 17.57 12.09 -29.57
CA HIS A 27 16.13 11.88 -29.59
C HIS A 27 15.68 11.41 -28.19
N THR A 28 15.66 12.34 -27.23
CA THR A 28 15.11 12.04 -25.91
C THR A 28 13.61 11.81 -26.07
N PRO A 29 13.09 10.62 -25.73
CA PRO A 29 11.66 10.34 -25.86
C PRO A 29 10.86 11.44 -25.15
N LYS A 30 9.82 11.96 -25.80
CA LYS A 30 8.94 13.03 -25.22
C LYS A 30 8.47 12.71 -23.82
N PHE A 31 8.37 11.44 -23.47
CA PHE A 31 8.04 10.99 -22.11
C PHE A 31 9.13 11.39 -21.10
N LEU A 32 10.41 11.13 -21.39
CA LEU A 32 11.51 11.48 -20.47
C LEU A 32 11.59 13.00 -20.22
N ILE A 33 11.36 13.80 -21.27
CA ILE A 33 11.32 15.26 -21.12
C ILE A 33 10.20 15.68 -20.15
N ARG A 34 9.01 15.05 -20.24
CA ARG A 34 7.89 15.32 -19.34
C ARG A 34 8.16 14.93 -17.89
N LEU A 35 9.01 13.93 -17.63
CA LEU A 35 9.34 13.50 -16.28
C LEU A 35 10.11 14.55 -15.49
N VAL A 36 11.01 15.26 -16.17
CA VAL A 36 11.90 16.27 -15.56
C VAL A 36 11.47 17.72 -15.80
N ALA A 37 10.43 17.91 -16.63
CA ALA A 37 9.85 19.22 -16.88
C ALA A 37 9.31 19.81 -15.57
N HIS A 38 9.59 21.11 -15.38
CA HIS A 38 9.08 21.84 -14.22
C HIS A 38 7.56 21.76 -14.15
N ASP A 39 7.04 21.51 -12.95
CA ASP A 39 5.60 21.48 -12.72
C ASP A 39 5.05 22.90 -12.84
N SER A 40 4.03 23.12 -13.68
CA SER A 40 3.40 24.43 -13.87
C SER A 40 2.65 24.90 -12.62
N HIS A 41 2.18 23.97 -11.79
CA HIS A 41 1.43 24.24 -10.57
C HIS A 41 1.99 23.39 -9.43
N PRO A 42 3.21 23.70 -8.90
CA PRO A 42 3.81 22.90 -7.87
C PRO A 42 3.02 22.98 -6.57
N THR A 43 2.81 21.82 -5.94
CA THR A 43 2.15 21.73 -4.64
C THR A 43 3.03 22.39 -3.58
N ARG A 44 2.54 23.46 -2.95
CA ARG A 44 3.20 24.09 -1.81
C ARG A 44 2.91 23.27 -0.54
N GLY A 45 3.95 22.90 0.20
CA GLY A 45 3.81 22.12 1.44
C GLY A 45 3.70 20.60 1.25
N LEU A 46 3.17 19.95 2.25
CA LEU A 46 3.00 18.49 2.27
C LEU A 46 1.85 18.05 1.37
N LEU A 47 2.00 16.85 0.78
CA LEU A 47 0.92 16.18 0.06
C LEU A 47 -0.16 15.73 1.04
N ALA A 48 -1.38 15.55 0.53
CA ALA A 48 -2.48 15.06 1.36
C ALA A 48 -2.20 13.70 2.02
N VAL A 49 -1.50 12.79 1.32
CA VAL A 49 -1.07 11.50 1.87
C VAL A 49 -0.02 11.65 2.97
N GLU A 50 0.88 12.63 2.86
CA GLU A 50 1.88 12.92 3.91
C GLU A 50 1.20 13.48 5.16
N TRP A 51 0.15 14.29 5.02
CA TRP A 51 -0.70 14.70 6.14
C TRP A 51 -1.43 13.52 6.78
N ALA A 52 -1.95 12.58 5.98
CA ALA A 52 -2.56 11.35 6.50
C ALA A 52 -1.56 10.53 7.33
N MET A 53 -0.32 10.40 6.85
CA MET A 53 0.77 9.74 7.59
C MET A 53 1.10 10.48 8.90
N MET A 54 1.16 11.82 8.89
CA MET A 54 1.40 12.59 10.11
C MET A 54 0.27 12.43 11.14
N LEU A 55 -0.98 12.36 10.70
CA LEU A 55 -2.12 12.09 11.57
C LEU A 55 -2.04 10.68 12.18
N TYR A 56 -1.69 9.67 11.37
CA TYR A 56 -1.46 8.31 11.86
C TYR A 56 -0.29 8.26 12.86
N LEU A 57 0.80 8.96 12.59
CA LEU A 57 1.94 9.09 13.50
C LEU A 57 1.52 9.67 14.85
N LEU A 58 0.72 10.74 14.86
CA LEU A 58 0.20 11.34 16.09
C LEU A 58 -0.72 10.37 16.83
N PHE A 59 -1.58 9.65 16.13
CA PHE A 59 -2.44 8.61 16.71
C PHE A 59 -1.61 7.52 17.40
N THR A 60 -0.60 6.97 16.71
CA THR A 60 0.25 5.92 17.29
C THR A 60 1.12 6.42 18.43
N LEU A 61 1.57 7.70 18.42
CA LEU A 61 2.24 8.32 19.57
C LEU A 61 1.31 8.41 20.79
N ALA A 62 0.03 8.75 20.59
CA ALA A 62 -0.95 8.77 21.66
C ALA A 62 -1.19 7.36 22.24
N LEU A 63 -1.31 6.34 21.39
CA LEU A 63 -1.39 4.93 21.83
C LEU A 63 -0.15 4.51 22.59
N MET A 64 1.05 4.84 22.11
CA MET A 64 2.30 4.57 22.82
C MET A 64 2.32 5.24 24.20
N ALA A 65 1.85 6.48 24.31
CA ALA A 65 1.79 7.18 25.59
C ALA A 65 0.83 6.47 26.58
N CYS A 66 -0.33 6.00 26.10
CA CYS A 66 -1.29 5.24 26.91
C CYS A 66 -0.74 3.87 27.34
N LEU A 67 0.04 3.22 26.50
CA LEU A 67 0.57 1.87 26.72
C LEU A 67 2.03 1.87 27.23
N TRP A 68 2.60 3.04 27.49
CA TRP A 68 4.02 3.24 27.80
C TRP A 68 4.62 2.25 28.79
N PRO A 69 3.99 1.96 29.94
CA PRO A 69 4.55 1.02 30.93
C PRO A 69 4.64 -0.43 30.43
N ARG A 70 3.94 -0.76 29.35
CA ARG A 70 3.85 -2.13 28.79
C ARG A 70 4.72 -2.32 27.55
N ILE A 71 5.21 -1.24 26.93
CA ILE A 71 6.05 -1.30 25.72
C ILE A 71 7.46 -1.72 26.13
N GLN A 72 7.93 -2.83 25.54
CA GLN A 72 9.25 -3.39 25.87
C GLN A 72 10.39 -2.57 25.26
N GLN A 73 10.24 -2.08 24.03
CA GLN A 73 11.28 -1.38 23.29
C GLN A 73 10.76 -0.08 22.65
N PRO A 74 10.53 0.98 23.45
CA PRO A 74 10.01 2.24 22.91
C PRO A 74 11.01 3.01 22.04
N ALA A 75 12.33 2.86 22.29
CA ALA A 75 13.35 3.63 21.59
C ALA A 75 13.39 3.38 20.05
N PRO A 76 13.43 2.13 19.54
CA PRO A 76 13.34 1.87 18.11
C PRO A 76 12.08 2.44 17.46
N MET A 77 10.94 2.36 18.14
CA MET A 77 9.67 2.91 17.66
C MET A 77 9.71 4.44 17.53
N LEU A 78 10.29 5.15 18.50
CA LEU A 78 10.44 6.61 18.46
C LEU A 78 11.46 7.05 17.42
N ILE A 79 12.61 6.37 17.35
CA ILE A 79 13.66 6.66 16.35
C ILE A 79 13.10 6.47 14.93
N GLY A 80 12.36 5.39 14.68
CA GLY A 80 11.71 5.16 13.40
C GLY A 80 10.74 6.28 13.01
N ARG A 81 9.88 6.72 13.92
CA ARG A 81 8.97 7.86 13.70
C ARG A 81 9.72 9.14 13.36
N LEU A 82 10.79 9.44 14.11
CA LEU A 82 11.63 10.61 13.83
C LEU A 82 12.28 10.51 12.44
N ALA A 83 12.84 9.36 12.10
CA ALA A 83 13.44 9.12 10.78
C ALA A 83 12.42 9.31 9.64
N MET A 84 11.17 8.86 9.82
CA MET A 84 10.11 9.09 8.84
C MET A 84 9.77 10.56 8.66
N VAL A 85 9.63 11.30 9.74
CA VAL A 85 9.37 12.75 9.66
C VAL A 85 10.52 13.44 8.91
N ILE A 86 11.76 13.12 9.24
CA ILE A 86 12.93 13.65 8.56
C ILE A 86 12.92 13.28 7.07
N GLY A 87 12.66 12.01 6.75
CA GLY A 87 12.58 11.52 5.35
C GLY A 87 11.52 12.25 4.53
N VAL A 88 10.33 12.46 5.10
CA VAL A 88 9.25 13.20 4.44
C VAL A 88 9.61 14.66 4.24
N LEU A 89 10.21 15.31 5.23
CA LEU A 89 10.67 16.70 5.13
C LEU A 89 11.77 16.85 4.07
N LEU A 90 12.74 15.94 4.03
CA LEU A 90 13.78 15.93 3.00
C LEU A 90 13.19 15.75 1.59
N ALA A 91 12.26 14.80 1.42
CA ALA A 91 11.59 14.59 0.13
C ALA A 91 10.76 15.82 -0.29
N TRP A 92 10.11 16.49 0.68
CA TRP A 92 9.42 17.76 0.44
C TRP A 92 10.39 18.86 0.01
N ILE A 93 11.53 19.06 0.69
CA ILE A 93 12.56 20.06 0.36
C ILE A 93 13.10 19.81 -1.06
N ILE A 94 13.42 18.55 -1.41
CA ILE A 94 13.89 18.18 -2.75
C ILE A 94 12.85 18.55 -3.81
N TYR A 95 11.57 18.26 -3.53
CA TYR A 95 10.49 18.63 -4.44
C TYR A 95 10.34 20.16 -4.57
N GLN A 96 10.45 20.93 -3.49
CA GLN A 96 10.39 22.42 -3.57
C GLN A 96 11.55 22.99 -4.37
N TRP A 97 12.73 22.37 -4.28
CA TRP A 97 13.89 22.78 -5.07
C TRP A 97 13.74 22.47 -6.56
N LYS A 98 13.23 21.28 -6.89
CA LYS A 98 13.02 20.85 -8.29
C LYS A 98 11.64 20.22 -8.46
N PRO A 99 10.57 21.01 -8.54
CA PRO A 99 9.21 20.47 -8.69
C PRO A 99 9.04 19.90 -10.10
N CYS A 100 8.98 18.57 -10.18
CA CYS A 100 8.75 17.83 -11.42
C CYS A 100 8.05 16.49 -11.10
N ARG A 101 7.62 15.76 -12.16
CA ARG A 101 6.93 14.48 -11.97
C ARG A 101 7.77 13.43 -11.24
N ILE A 102 9.08 13.38 -11.48
CA ILE A 102 9.98 12.43 -10.79
C ILE A 102 10.04 12.72 -9.30
N THR A 103 10.23 13.95 -8.89
CA THR A 103 10.32 14.30 -7.47
C THR A 103 8.96 14.14 -6.77
N HIS A 104 7.84 14.36 -7.47
CA HIS A 104 6.51 14.01 -6.98
C HIS A 104 6.36 12.50 -6.80
N LEU A 105 6.76 11.70 -7.81
CA LEU A 105 6.75 10.24 -7.72
C LEU A 105 7.62 9.74 -6.55
N ALA A 106 8.80 10.32 -6.36
CA ALA A 106 9.69 9.96 -5.24
C ALA A 106 9.03 10.16 -3.87
N ARG A 107 8.26 11.25 -3.69
CA ARG A 107 7.45 11.47 -2.46
C ARG A 107 6.42 10.36 -2.25
N ILE A 108 5.74 9.94 -3.32
CA ILE A 108 4.75 8.85 -3.24
C ILE A 108 5.42 7.50 -2.97
N LEU A 109 6.54 7.20 -3.63
CA LEU A 109 7.31 5.98 -3.41
C LEU A 109 7.89 5.91 -1.99
N LEU A 110 8.29 7.05 -1.42
CA LEU A 110 8.68 7.11 -0.03
C LEU A 110 7.52 6.69 0.89
N GLN A 111 6.31 7.23 0.69
CA GLN A 111 5.14 6.83 1.49
C GLN A 111 4.83 5.34 1.34
N LEU A 112 4.90 4.80 0.12
CA LEU A 112 4.70 3.37 -0.12
C LEU A 112 5.76 2.52 0.61
N GLY A 113 7.03 2.93 0.55
CA GLY A 113 8.12 2.26 1.27
C GLY A 113 7.98 2.31 2.79
N LEU A 114 7.46 3.42 3.33
CA LEU A 114 7.24 3.56 4.77
C LEU A 114 6.14 2.63 5.31
N LEU A 115 5.21 2.15 4.48
CA LEU A 115 4.20 1.18 4.91
C LEU A 115 4.83 -0.12 5.42
N SER A 116 5.96 -0.56 4.85
CA SER A 116 6.67 -1.76 5.31
C SER A 116 7.28 -1.62 6.70
N TRP A 117 7.54 -0.41 7.16
CA TRP A 117 7.95 -0.15 8.54
C TRP A 117 6.75 -0.04 9.49
N TRP A 118 5.66 0.60 9.06
CA TRP A 118 4.46 0.75 9.88
C TRP A 118 3.81 -0.60 10.20
N TYR A 119 3.88 -1.57 9.31
CA TYR A 119 3.27 -2.87 9.50
C TYR A 119 3.80 -3.64 10.72
N PRO A 120 5.14 -3.85 10.90
CA PRO A 120 5.67 -4.45 12.13
C PRO A 120 5.43 -3.57 13.38
N ASP A 121 5.34 -2.25 13.23
CA ASP A 121 5.07 -1.34 14.35
C ASP A 121 3.67 -1.54 14.92
N THR A 122 2.65 -1.87 14.09
CA THR A 122 1.32 -2.23 14.58
C THR A 122 1.34 -3.43 15.52
N TYR A 123 2.19 -4.43 15.24
CA TYR A 123 2.36 -5.58 16.11
C TYR A 123 2.88 -5.18 17.50
N GLU A 124 3.84 -4.27 17.58
CA GLU A 124 4.40 -3.82 18.86
C GLU A 124 3.37 -3.14 19.76
N ILE A 125 2.33 -2.57 19.17
CA ILE A 125 1.21 -1.94 19.87
C ILE A 125 0.13 -2.96 20.21
N ASN A 126 -0.37 -3.68 19.20
CA ASN A 126 -1.56 -4.50 19.36
C ASN A 126 -1.35 -5.79 20.15
N LYS A 127 -0.12 -6.35 20.18
CA LYS A 127 0.22 -7.50 21.03
C LYS A 127 0.01 -7.26 22.52
N LEU A 128 -0.09 -5.98 22.94
CA LEU A 128 -0.34 -5.57 24.31
C LEU A 128 -1.85 -5.53 24.66
N LEU A 129 -2.72 -5.67 23.68
CA LEU A 129 -4.17 -5.67 23.80
C LEU A 129 -4.73 -7.11 23.83
N PRO A 130 -5.99 -7.31 24.29
CA PRO A 130 -6.63 -8.62 24.20
C PRO A 130 -6.76 -9.12 22.78
N ASN A 131 -6.42 -10.38 22.54
CA ASN A 131 -6.55 -11.01 21.24
C ASN A 131 -8.02 -11.36 20.92
N TYR A 132 -8.50 -11.04 19.71
CA TYR A 132 -9.87 -11.26 19.28
C TYR A 132 -10.05 -12.42 18.31
N ASP A 133 -9.01 -13.16 17.96
CA ASP A 133 -9.10 -14.32 17.05
C ASP A 133 -10.18 -15.33 17.43
N PRO A 134 -10.44 -15.67 18.73
CA PRO A 134 -11.53 -16.59 19.09
C PRO A 134 -12.89 -16.19 18.53
N TYR A 135 -13.19 -14.89 18.52
CA TYR A 135 -14.46 -14.37 18.00
C TYR A 135 -14.56 -14.47 16.47
N PHE A 136 -13.44 -14.26 15.77
CA PHE A 136 -13.38 -14.34 14.31
C PHE A 136 -13.44 -15.79 13.84
N ALA A 137 -12.74 -16.71 14.51
CA ALA A 137 -12.86 -18.15 14.27
C ALA A 137 -14.30 -18.66 14.55
N ALA A 138 -14.92 -18.18 15.64
CA ALA A 138 -16.32 -18.51 15.95
C ALA A 138 -17.29 -17.94 14.90
N ALA A 139 -17.02 -16.75 14.37
CA ALA A 139 -17.82 -16.14 13.31
C ALA A 139 -17.72 -16.93 12.00
N ASP A 140 -16.54 -17.40 11.61
CA ASP A 140 -16.36 -18.30 10.46
C ASP A 140 -17.14 -19.62 10.68
N GLN A 141 -17.03 -20.22 11.85
CA GLN A 141 -17.76 -21.44 12.19
C GLN A 141 -19.28 -21.24 12.11
N TRP A 142 -19.78 -20.13 12.62
CA TRP A 142 -21.21 -19.81 12.57
C TRP A 142 -21.70 -19.55 11.15
N LEU A 143 -20.93 -18.85 10.33
CA LEU A 143 -21.34 -18.41 9.00
C LEU A 143 -21.21 -19.53 7.96
N PHE A 144 -20.16 -20.34 8.05
CA PHE A 144 -19.81 -21.37 7.05
C PHE A 144 -20.02 -22.80 7.54
N GLY A 145 -20.32 -23.01 8.83
CA GLY A 145 -20.44 -24.35 9.42
C GLY A 145 -19.10 -25.08 9.58
N CYS A 146 -17.99 -24.46 9.25
CA CYS A 146 -16.64 -25.02 9.30
C CYS A 146 -15.61 -23.91 9.43
N GLN A 147 -14.33 -24.28 9.43
CA GLN A 147 -13.21 -23.32 9.34
C GLN A 147 -12.65 -23.30 7.91
N PRO A 148 -13.09 -22.35 7.04
CA PRO A 148 -12.64 -22.32 5.64
C PRO A 148 -11.13 -22.25 5.49
N ALA A 149 -10.45 -21.44 6.31
CA ALA A 149 -9.01 -21.29 6.28
C ALA A 149 -8.27 -22.60 6.63
N LEU A 150 -8.83 -23.45 7.48
CA LEU A 150 -8.24 -24.75 7.81
C LEU A 150 -8.43 -25.77 6.68
N LEU A 151 -9.57 -25.74 6.00
CA LEU A 151 -10.01 -26.80 5.12
C LEU A 151 -9.76 -26.52 3.63
N PHE A 152 -9.64 -25.27 3.21
CA PHE A 152 -9.60 -24.91 1.80
C PHE A 152 -8.41 -25.57 1.05
N SER A 153 -7.22 -25.55 1.64
CA SER A 153 -6.05 -26.21 1.04
C SER A 153 -6.18 -27.74 1.00
N GLN A 154 -6.94 -28.33 1.92
CA GLN A 154 -7.22 -29.76 1.94
C GLN A 154 -8.27 -30.16 0.88
N TRP A 155 -9.27 -29.32 0.63
CA TRP A 155 -10.27 -29.53 -0.43
C TRP A 155 -9.68 -29.37 -1.84
N MET A 156 -8.69 -28.51 -1.99
CA MET A 156 -8.06 -28.19 -3.28
C MET A 156 -6.52 -28.38 -3.19
N PRO A 157 -6.04 -29.64 -3.06
CA PRO A 157 -4.63 -29.94 -2.82
C PRO A 157 -3.77 -29.96 -4.09
N GLN A 158 -4.36 -29.75 -5.28
CA GLN A 158 -3.67 -29.88 -6.55
C GLN A 158 -2.54 -28.84 -6.66
N HIS A 159 -1.34 -29.26 -7.15
CA HIS A 159 -0.17 -28.40 -7.27
C HIS A 159 -0.44 -27.12 -8.08
N TRP A 160 -1.12 -27.26 -9.24
CA TRP A 160 -1.46 -26.10 -10.07
C TRP A 160 -2.40 -25.10 -9.38
N TRP A 161 -3.34 -25.61 -8.55
CA TRP A 161 -4.26 -24.77 -7.79
C TRP A 161 -3.51 -24.04 -6.66
N SER A 162 -2.65 -24.77 -5.96
CA SER A 162 -1.77 -24.19 -4.94
C SER A 162 -0.92 -23.04 -5.51
N GLU A 163 -0.24 -23.27 -6.64
CA GLU A 163 0.54 -22.22 -7.30
C GLU A 163 -0.32 -21.03 -7.74
N LEU A 164 -1.53 -21.26 -8.21
CA LEU A 164 -2.46 -20.20 -8.59
C LEU A 164 -2.87 -19.35 -7.37
N MET A 165 -3.10 -19.97 -6.22
CA MET A 165 -3.39 -19.26 -4.97
C MET A 165 -2.19 -18.45 -4.50
N HIS A 166 -1.00 -19.05 -4.49
CA HIS A 166 0.22 -18.31 -4.13
C HIS A 166 0.51 -17.16 -5.11
N LEU A 167 0.29 -17.35 -6.41
CA LEU A 167 0.35 -16.26 -7.40
C LEU A 167 -0.63 -15.13 -7.07
N GLY A 168 -1.86 -15.49 -6.70
CA GLY A 168 -2.88 -14.54 -6.28
C GLY A 168 -2.37 -13.66 -5.14
N TYR A 169 -1.84 -14.26 -4.09
CA TYR A 169 -1.30 -13.54 -2.93
C TYR A 169 -0.04 -12.73 -3.27
N ALA A 170 0.92 -13.31 -3.97
CA ALA A 170 2.15 -12.65 -4.39
C ALA A 170 1.90 -11.45 -5.33
N SER A 171 0.75 -11.42 -6.03
CA SER A 171 0.37 -10.33 -6.93
C SER A 171 0.05 -9.00 -6.22
N TYR A 172 -0.06 -8.96 -4.89
CA TYR A 172 -0.48 -7.80 -4.11
C TYR A 172 0.32 -6.53 -4.41
N TYR A 173 1.64 -6.57 -4.18
CA TYR A 173 2.50 -5.42 -4.44
C TYR A 173 2.64 -5.11 -5.95
N PRO A 174 2.83 -6.09 -6.84
CA PRO A 174 2.80 -5.86 -8.27
C PRO A 174 1.55 -5.14 -8.77
N LEU A 175 0.36 -5.47 -8.27
CA LEU A 175 -0.88 -4.79 -8.65
C LEU A 175 -0.91 -3.33 -8.18
N MET A 176 -0.46 -3.04 -6.96
CA MET A 176 -0.34 -1.67 -6.47
C MET A 176 0.58 -0.83 -7.35
N VAL A 177 1.75 -1.39 -7.70
CA VAL A 177 2.71 -0.73 -8.57
C VAL A 177 2.10 -0.53 -9.97
N ALA A 178 1.49 -1.55 -10.56
CA ALA A 178 0.92 -1.48 -11.91
C ALA A 178 -0.18 -0.42 -12.02
N VAL A 179 -1.14 -0.39 -11.08
CA VAL A 179 -2.22 0.60 -11.09
C VAL A 179 -1.69 2.01 -10.84
N SER A 180 -0.76 2.18 -9.88
CA SER A 180 -0.13 3.46 -9.59
C SER A 180 0.65 4.00 -10.78
N LEU A 181 1.45 3.16 -11.44
CA LEU A 181 2.21 3.52 -12.64
C LEU A 181 1.26 3.84 -13.81
N TYR A 182 0.14 3.12 -13.95
CA TYR A 182 -0.86 3.46 -14.97
C TYR A 182 -1.35 4.91 -14.78
N TYR A 183 -1.72 5.30 -13.56
CA TYR A 183 -2.12 6.67 -13.27
C TYR A 183 -0.98 7.66 -13.52
N PHE A 184 0.22 7.36 -13.09
CA PHE A 184 1.40 8.20 -13.30
C PHE A 184 1.70 8.43 -14.78
N CYS A 185 1.63 7.38 -15.61
CA CYS A 185 2.00 7.46 -17.02
C CYS A 185 0.86 8.00 -17.90
N TYR A 186 -0.39 7.59 -17.64
CA TYR A 186 -1.52 7.80 -18.55
C TYR A 186 -2.62 8.74 -18.01
N ARG A 187 -2.67 8.96 -16.69
CA ARG A 187 -3.68 9.79 -16.01
C ARG A 187 -3.06 10.66 -14.91
N TYR A 188 -1.96 11.32 -15.24
CA TYR A 188 -1.18 12.09 -14.27
C TYR A 188 -1.98 13.14 -13.51
N GLU A 189 -2.97 13.75 -14.16
CA GLU A 189 -3.90 14.71 -13.56
C GLU A 189 -4.70 14.12 -12.37
N ARG A 190 -4.86 12.80 -12.35
CA ARG A 190 -5.55 12.06 -11.27
C ARG A 190 -4.58 11.27 -10.37
N PHE A 191 -3.28 11.32 -10.66
CA PHE A 191 -2.28 10.51 -9.95
C PHE A 191 -2.25 10.83 -8.46
N ALA A 192 -2.20 12.12 -8.08
CA ALA A 192 -2.20 12.53 -6.67
C ALA A 192 -3.45 12.07 -5.91
N ARG A 193 -4.62 12.09 -6.56
CA ARG A 193 -5.87 11.60 -5.98
C ARG A 193 -5.88 10.09 -5.84
N ALA A 194 -5.48 9.36 -6.88
CA ALA A 194 -5.44 7.90 -6.85
C ALA A 194 -4.47 7.38 -5.76
N THR A 195 -3.29 7.98 -5.66
CA THR A 195 -2.29 7.61 -4.64
C THR A 195 -2.71 8.06 -3.24
N PHE A 196 -3.41 9.19 -3.09
CA PHE A 196 -4.02 9.57 -1.82
C PHE A 196 -5.03 8.52 -1.34
N VAL A 197 -5.98 8.12 -2.19
CA VAL A 197 -6.99 7.10 -1.83
C VAL A 197 -6.31 5.78 -1.46
N LEU A 198 -5.35 5.33 -2.27
CA LEU A 198 -4.65 4.07 -2.05
C LEU A 198 -3.85 4.07 -0.75
N LEU A 199 -2.96 5.04 -0.56
CA LEU A 199 -2.03 5.04 0.57
C LEU A 199 -2.69 5.48 1.89
N THR A 200 -3.67 6.38 1.84
CA THR A 200 -4.42 6.77 3.05
C THR A 200 -5.28 5.62 3.55
N SER A 201 -5.81 4.75 2.67
CA SER A 201 -6.54 3.58 3.12
C SER A 201 -5.68 2.62 3.97
N PHE A 202 -4.38 2.50 3.69
CA PHE A 202 -3.47 1.73 4.56
C PHE A 202 -3.41 2.30 5.97
N PHE A 203 -3.30 3.61 6.13
CA PHE A 203 -3.30 4.21 7.47
C PHE A 203 -4.62 3.99 8.20
N VAL A 204 -5.75 3.98 7.48
CA VAL A 204 -7.04 3.62 8.07
C VAL A 204 -7.07 2.15 8.50
N TYR A 205 -6.54 1.23 7.68
CA TYR A 205 -6.38 -0.18 8.07
C TYR A 205 -5.49 -0.32 9.30
N TYR A 206 -4.36 0.36 9.34
CA TYR A 206 -3.44 0.30 10.48
C TYR A 206 -4.06 0.83 11.77
N VAL A 207 -4.88 1.90 11.71
CA VAL A 207 -5.66 2.34 12.87
C VAL A 207 -6.58 1.22 13.38
N ILE A 208 -7.23 0.49 12.47
CA ILE A 208 -8.10 -0.64 12.87
C ILE A 208 -7.26 -1.76 13.47
N PHE A 209 -6.13 -2.12 12.85
CA PHE A 209 -5.24 -3.16 13.36
C PHE A 209 -4.66 -2.82 14.73
N ASP A 210 -4.33 -1.55 14.98
CA ASP A 210 -3.84 -1.11 16.28
C ASP A 210 -4.88 -1.26 17.40
N VAL A 211 -6.19 -1.16 17.10
CA VAL A 211 -7.27 -1.20 18.10
C VAL A 211 -8.10 -2.49 18.10
N VAL A 212 -8.01 -3.30 17.05
CA VAL A 212 -8.71 -4.58 16.90
C VAL A 212 -7.67 -5.68 16.64
N PRO A 213 -7.02 -6.23 17.69
CA PRO A 213 -5.96 -7.20 17.55
C PRO A 213 -6.48 -8.57 17.11
N VAL A 214 -6.35 -8.86 15.83
CA VAL A 214 -6.62 -10.16 15.21
C VAL A 214 -5.37 -10.60 14.46
N THR A 215 -4.85 -11.77 14.79
CA THR A 215 -3.56 -12.25 14.26
C THR A 215 -3.71 -13.09 13.00
N GLY A 216 -4.86 -13.72 12.83
CA GLY A 216 -5.18 -14.56 11.70
C GLY A 216 -4.97 -16.07 11.93
N PRO A 217 -5.57 -16.90 11.06
CA PRO A 217 -5.61 -18.34 11.24
C PRO A 217 -4.25 -18.99 11.41
N GLN A 218 -3.24 -18.62 10.62
CA GLN A 218 -1.92 -19.24 10.66
C GLN A 218 -1.22 -19.11 12.02
N TYR A 219 -1.51 -18.05 12.78
CA TYR A 219 -0.96 -17.81 14.11
C TYR A 219 -1.88 -18.37 15.19
N TYR A 220 -3.16 -18.03 15.12
CA TYR A 220 -4.11 -18.45 16.14
C TYR A 220 -4.30 -19.97 16.16
N TYR A 221 -4.36 -20.64 15.00
CA TYR A 221 -4.52 -22.10 14.95
C TYR A 221 -3.29 -22.83 15.51
N LEU A 222 -2.10 -22.26 15.39
CA LEU A 222 -0.93 -22.80 16.07
C LEU A 222 -1.05 -22.66 17.59
N ALA A 223 -1.44 -21.48 18.07
CA ALA A 223 -1.54 -21.19 19.50
C ALA A 223 -2.67 -21.98 20.19
N ALA A 224 -3.80 -22.12 19.53
CA ALA A 224 -4.99 -22.84 20.05
C ALA A 224 -4.92 -24.35 19.86
N GLY A 225 -4.17 -24.82 18.85
CA GLY A 225 -4.10 -26.22 18.43
C GLY A 225 -5.15 -26.54 17.34
N THR A 226 -4.68 -27.06 16.20
CA THR A 226 -5.52 -27.36 15.02
C THR A 226 -6.64 -28.34 15.30
N ASP A 227 -6.44 -29.29 16.24
CA ASP A 227 -7.46 -30.27 16.62
C ASP A 227 -8.65 -29.60 17.34
N GLN A 228 -8.37 -28.65 18.23
CA GLN A 228 -9.43 -27.87 18.90
C GLN A 228 -10.21 -27.01 17.89
N ILE A 229 -9.49 -26.34 17.01
CA ILE A 229 -10.09 -25.53 15.93
C ILE A 229 -10.98 -26.40 15.04
N GLY A 230 -10.49 -27.58 14.63
CA GLY A 230 -11.27 -28.56 13.84
C GLY A 230 -12.51 -29.09 14.56
N ALA A 231 -12.46 -29.18 15.89
CA ALA A 231 -13.60 -29.55 16.74
C ALA A 231 -14.56 -28.37 17.02
N GLY A 232 -14.30 -27.16 16.50
CA GLY A 232 -15.12 -25.98 16.74
C GLY A 232 -14.92 -25.35 18.12
N VAL A 233 -13.78 -25.58 18.75
CA VAL A 233 -13.40 -25.02 20.05
C VAL A 233 -12.38 -23.89 19.83
N PHE A 234 -12.69 -22.70 20.34
CA PHE A 234 -11.89 -21.47 20.11
C PHE A 234 -11.44 -20.89 21.46
N PRO A 235 -10.35 -21.43 22.05
CA PRO A 235 -9.90 -20.99 23.37
C PRO A 235 -9.31 -19.58 23.33
N GLU A 236 -9.48 -18.84 24.42
CA GLU A 236 -8.71 -17.62 24.67
C GLU A 236 -7.25 -17.97 24.92
N ILE A 237 -6.35 -17.29 24.20
CA ILE A 237 -4.91 -17.55 24.29
C ILE A 237 -4.15 -16.47 25.11
N GLY A 238 -4.90 -15.54 25.70
CA GLY A 238 -4.33 -14.48 26.56
C GLY A 238 -3.26 -13.65 25.85
N GLN A 239 -2.07 -13.58 26.45
CA GLN A 239 -0.93 -12.80 25.96
C GLN A 239 0.11 -13.64 25.21
N TRP A 240 -0.30 -14.73 24.56
CA TRP A 240 0.59 -15.65 23.85
C TRP A 240 1.53 -14.92 22.88
N PHE A 241 1.00 -13.97 22.08
CA PHE A 241 1.76 -13.28 21.04
C PHE A 241 2.72 -12.20 21.54
N ILE A 242 2.83 -11.95 22.84
CA ILE A 242 3.91 -11.11 23.37
C ILE A 242 5.29 -11.78 23.15
N ASN A 243 5.33 -13.12 23.30
CA ASN A 243 6.57 -13.89 23.28
C ASN A 243 6.66 -14.90 22.12
N HIS A 244 5.60 -15.07 21.34
CA HIS A 244 5.53 -16.06 20.27
C HIS A 244 5.11 -15.37 18.96
N THR A 245 5.96 -15.53 17.95
CA THR A 245 5.74 -14.99 16.60
C THR A 245 5.72 -16.08 15.54
N GLU A 246 5.79 -17.33 15.94
CA GLU A 246 5.76 -18.49 15.08
C GLU A 246 4.36 -18.66 14.47
N SER A 247 4.32 -19.17 13.24
CA SER A 247 3.09 -19.51 12.53
C SER A 247 3.08 -20.97 12.09
N LEU A 248 1.90 -21.47 11.74
CA LEU A 248 1.80 -22.72 10.97
C LEU A 248 2.57 -22.57 9.64
N PRO A 249 3.11 -23.67 9.10
CA PRO A 249 3.62 -23.70 7.75
C PRO A 249 2.56 -23.22 6.74
N ILE A 250 2.98 -22.46 5.73
CA ILE A 250 2.07 -22.03 4.66
C ILE A 250 1.52 -23.29 3.97
N PRO A 251 0.17 -23.45 3.86
CA PRO A 251 -0.41 -24.62 3.22
C PRO A 251 -0.18 -24.62 1.71
N GLY A 252 -0.17 -25.84 1.14
CA GLY A 252 -0.08 -26.06 -0.31
C GLY A 252 1.21 -26.73 -0.73
N TRP A 253 1.52 -26.65 -2.02
CA TRP A 253 2.70 -27.30 -2.62
C TRP A 253 3.96 -26.46 -2.40
N SER A 254 4.84 -26.95 -1.50
CA SER A 254 6.04 -26.24 -1.03
C SER A 254 7.13 -26.03 -2.07
N ASP A 255 7.18 -26.86 -3.12
CA ASP A 255 8.22 -26.76 -4.17
C ASP A 255 7.84 -25.78 -5.29
N GLY A 256 6.70 -25.10 -5.18
CA GLY A 256 6.18 -24.18 -6.17
C GLY A 256 6.94 -22.86 -6.20
N PHE A 257 7.10 -22.28 -7.38
CA PHE A 257 7.76 -20.98 -7.55
C PHE A 257 7.01 -19.85 -6.82
N CYS A 258 5.68 -19.79 -6.96
CA CYS A 258 4.88 -18.76 -6.29
C CYS A 258 4.81 -18.99 -4.77
N TYR A 259 4.85 -20.26 -4.33
CA TYR A 259 4.99 -20.60 -2.91
C TYR A 259 6.26 -19.96 -2.33
N HIS A 260 7.41 -20.12 -2.99
CA HIS A 260 8.66 -19.54 -2.51
C HIS A 260 8.63 -18.00 -2.46
N LEU A 261 7.92 -17.34 -3.38
CA LEU A 261 7.72 -15.88 -3.32
C LEU A 261 6.94 -15.46 -2.06
N VAL A 262 5.87 -16.19 -1.74
CA VAL A 262 5.07 -15.92 -0.53
C VAL A 262 5.88 -16.24 0.72
N ALA A 263 6.57 -17.38 0.76
CA ALA A 263 7.41 -17.77 1.89
C ALA A 263 8.53 -16.75 2.16
N ALA A 264 9.17 -16.23 1.12
CA ALA A 264 10.16 -15.18 1.24
C ALA A 264 9.57 -13.87 1.79
N ALA A 265 8.37 -13.50 1.36
CA ALA A 265 7.66 -12.32 1.88
C ALA A 265 7.31 -12.47 3.36
N HIS A 266 6.83 -13.65 3.78
CA HIS A 266 6.57 -13.97 5.20
C HIS A 266 7.85 -13.89 6.04
N ALA A 267 8.94 -14.50 5.58
CA ALA A 267 10.23 -14.47 6.28
C ALA A 267 10.81 -13.05 6.42
N ALA A 268 10.45 -12.14 5.50
CA ALA A 268 10.95 -10.76 5.49
C ALA A 268 10.34 -9.87 6.58
N GLY A 269 9.15 -10.20 7.13
CA GLY A 269 8.56 -9.32 8.12
C GLY A 269 7.13 -9.61 8.57
N GLU A 270 6.59 -10.78 8.26
CA GLU A 270 5.25 -11.15 8.74
C GLU A 270 5.23 -11.23 10.27
N ARG A 271 4.14 -10.78 10.89
CA ARG A 271 3.95 -10.73 12.34
C ARG A 271 2.51 -11.15 12.68
N PRO A 272 2.26 -11.69 13.90
CA PRO A 272 0.91 -12.03 14.36
C PRO A 272 0.08 -10.77 14.60
N THR A 273 -0.39 -10.17 13.51
CA THR A 273 -1.17 -8.92 13.52
C THR A 273 -1.95 -8.76 12.22
N ALA A 274 -2.87 -7.79 12.18
CA ALA A 274 -3.44 -7.22 10.95
C ALA A 274 -4.36 -8.17 10.14
N ALA A 275 -5.03 -9.14 10.76
CA ALA A 275 -5.93 -10.01 10.01
C ALA A 275 -7.27 -9.35 9.67
N PHE A 276 -7.90 -8.64 10.60
CA PHE A 276 -9.23 -8.06 10.34
C PHE A 276 -9.24 -6.52 10.31
N PRO A 277 -9.93 -5.92 9.32
CA PRO A 277 -10.42 -6.54 8.08
C PRO A 277 -9.25 -6.81 7.12
N SER A 278 -9.39 -7.79 6.20
CA SER A 278 -8.30 -8.09 5.26
C SER A 278 -7.90 -6.86 4.43
N SER A 279 -6.73 -6.28 4.72
CA SER A 279 -6.18 -5.20 3.90
C SER A 279 -5.78 -5.67 2.50
N HIS A 280 -5.39 -6.94 2.34
CA HIS A 280 -5.10 -7.53 1.03
C HIS A 280 -6.33 -7.45 0.12
N VAL A 281 -7.47 -7.89 0.61
CA VAL A 281 -8.74 -7.83 -0.13
C VAL A 281 -9.23 -6.39 -0.27
N GLY A 282 -9.19 -5.61 0.80
CA GLY A 282 -9.69 -4.24 0.77
C GLY A 282 -8.91 -3.30 -0.13
N VAL A 283 -7.57 -3.35 -0.08
CA VAL A 283 -6.72 -2.56 -0.96
C VAL A 283 -6.86 -3.01 -2.41
N THR A 284 -6.92 -4.33 -2.69
CA THR A 284 -7.16 -4.79 -4.07
C THR A 284 -8.57 -4.42 -4.56
N THR A 285 -9.57 -4.34 -3.68
CA THR A 285 -10.89 -3.75 -4.00
C THR A 285 -10.77 -2.28 -4.41
N ILE A 286 -9.96 -1.50 -3.68
CA ILE A 286 -9.66 -0.11 -4.05
C ILE A 286 -8.94 -0.04 -5.40
N LEU A 287 -7.98 -0.93 -5.67
CA LEU A 287 -7.29 -1.00 -6.96
C LEU A 287 -8.27 -1.32 -8.11
N MET A 288 -9.22 -2.23 -7.90
CA MET A 288 -10.29 -2.53 -8.85
C MET A 288 -11.17 -1.30 -9.14
N LEU A 289 -11.56 -0.57 -8.10
CA LEU A 289 -12.36 0.65 -8.24
C LEU A 289 -11.56 1.75 -8.95
N LEU A 290 -10.28 1.90 -8.67
CA LEU A 290 -9.38 2.79 -9.38
C LEU A 290 -9.24 2.37 -10.86
N ALA A 291 -9.04 1.08 -11.14
CA ALA A 291 -8.96 0.57 -12.51
C ALA A 291 -10.26 0.83 -13.28
N TRP A 292 -11.41 0.63 -12.67
CA TRP A 292 -12.71 0.96 -13.25
C TRP A 292 -12.86 2.45 -13.53
N LYS A 293 -12.56 3.32 -12.57
CA LYS A 293 -12.66 4.79 -12.69
C LYS A 293 -11.60 5.39 -13.62
N SER A 294 -10.53 4.65 -13.94
CA SER A 294 -9.55 5.09 -14.94
C SER A 294 -10.14 5.20 -16.35
N GLY A 295 -11.25 4.49 -16.63
CA GLY A 295 -11.86 4.35 -17.95
C GLY A 295 -11.14 3.36 -18.88
N SER A 296 -10.08 2.70 -18.42
CA SER A 296 -9.32 1.73 -19.20
C SER A 296 -9.86 0.31 -19.02
N ARG A 297 -10.57 -0.20 -20.02
CA ARG A 297 -11.02 -1.60 -20.01
C ARG A 297 -9.84 -2.58 -19.93
N LYS A 298 -8.70 -2.25 -20.58
CA LYS A 298 -7.50 -3.10 -20.53
C LYS A 298 -6.98 -3.23 -19.11
N LEU A 299 -6.82 -2.11 -18.39
CA LEU A 299 -6.38 -2.14 -16.99
C LEU A 299 -7.37 -2.94 -16.13
N LEU A 300 -8.67 -2.66 -16.25
CA LEU A 300 -9.70 -3.34 -15.48
C LEU A 300 -9.62 -4.86 -15.66
N TRP A 301 -9.64 -5.34 -16.92
CA TRP A 301 -9.58 -6.77 -17.21
C TRP A 301 -8.23 -7.42 -16.84
N SER A 302 -7.13 -6.66 -16.85
CA SER A 302 -5.83 -7.18 -16.39
C SER A 302 -5.77 -7.35 -14.86
N VAL A 303 -6.45 -6.49 -14.09
CA VAL A 303 -6.46 -6.56 -12.62
C VAL A 303 -7.47 -7.58 -12.10
N THR A 304 -8.60 -7.76 -12.79
CA THR A 304 -9.74 -8.61 -12.34
C THR A 304 -9.35 -10.05 -11.95
N PRO A 305 -8.59 -10.83 -12.75
CA PRO A 305 -8.26 -12.20 -12.37
C PRO A 305 -7.43 -12.25 -11.09
N PHE A 306 -6.46 -11.36 -10.92
CA PHE A 306 -5.64 -11.31 -9.71
C PHE A 306 -6.43 -10.86 -8.48
N TYR A 307 -7.43 -9.99 -8.66
CA TYR A 307 -8.35 -9.64 -7.59
C TYR A 307 -9.16 -10.84 -7.09
N ILE A 308 -9.71 -11.63 -8.01
CA ILE A 308 -10.46 -12.85 -7.67
C ILE A 308 -9.53 -13.85 -6.94
N LEU A 309 -8.33 -14.06 -7.50
CA LEU A 309 -7.34 -14.93 -6.88
C LEU A 309 -6.93 -14.43 -5.49
N MET A 310 -6.75 -13.12 -5.28
CA MET A 310 -6.41 -12.54 -3.99
C MET A 310 -7.47 -12.85 -2.93
N CYS A 311 -8.75 -12.70 -3.25
CA CYS A 311 -9.84 -12.99 -2.32
C CYS A 311 -9.85 -14.46 -1.87
N MET A 312 -9.50 -15.39 -2.76
CA MET A 312 -9.42 -16.83 -2.45
C MET A 312 -8.09 -17.17 -1.77
N ALA A 313 -7.00 -16.61 -2.24
CA ALA A 313 -5.64 -16.89 -1.78
C ALA A 313 -5.46 -16.58 -0.29
N THR A 314 -5.99 -15.47 0.19
CA THR A 314 -5.86 -15.04 1.60
C THR A 314 -6.42 -16.09 2.58
N VAL A 315 -7.50 -16.76 2.20
CA VAL A 315 -8.10 -17.85 3.00
C VAL A 315 -7.31 -19.15 2.77
N TYR A 316 -6.93 -19.45 1.51
CA TYR A 316 -6.23 -20.69 1.17
C TYR A 316 -4.89 -20.84 1.90
N ILE A 317 -4.11 -19.76 2.00
CA ILE A 317 -2.80 -19.76 2.68
C ILE A 317 -2.91 -19.52 4.20
N GLN A 318 -4.11 -19.46 4.75
CA GLN A 318 -4.39 -19.21 6.18
C GLN A 318 -3.95 -17.82 6.69
N ALA A 319 -3.77 -16.85 5.80
CA ALA A 319 -3.46 -15.48 6.22
C ALA A 319 -4.67 -14.78 6.86
N HIS A 320 -5.89 -15.12 6.41
CA HIS A 320 -7.13 -14.48 6.83
C HIS A 320 -8.27 -15.49 7.07
N TYR A 321 -9.16 -15.18 8.00
CA TYR A 321 -10.47 -15.81 8.11
C TYR A 321 -11.33 -15.46 6.87
N ALA A 322 -12.34 -16.28 6.56
CA ALA A 322 -13.25 -15.94 5.46
C ALA A 322 -14.08 -14.67 5.76
N ILE A 323 -14.42 -14.44 7.02
CA ILE A 323 -15.09 -13.21 7.47
C ILE A 323 -14.20 -11.96 7.26
N ASP A 324 -12.87 -12.10 7.33
CA ASP A 324 -11.93 -10.98 7.07
C ASP A 324 -12.01 -10.55 5.61
N VAL A 325 -12.23 -11.48 4.69
CA VAL A 325 -12.43 -11.19 3.26
C VAL A 325 -13.67 -10.35 3.05
N ILE A 326 -14.79 -10.71 3.71
CA ILE A 326 -16.03 -9.94 3.67
C ILE A 326 -15.79 -8.53 4.24
N GLY A 327 -15.13 -8.47 5.39
CA GLY A 327 -14.72 -7.19 6.00
C GLY A 327 -13.82 -6.35 5.07
N GLY A 328 -12.91 -7.00 4.34
CA GLY A 328 -12.04 -6.37 3.33
C GLY A 328 -12.84 -5.77 2.17
N TRP A 329 -13.82 -6.50 1.61
CA TRP A 329 -14.70 -5.97 0.56
C TRP A 329 -15.47 -4.74 1.02
N VAL A 330 -16.14 -4.84 2.16
CA VAL A 330 -16.98 -3.75 2.69
C VAL A 330 -16.11 -2.53 2.99
N SER A 331 -15.01 -2.71 3.72
CA SER A 331 -14.12 -1.60 4.08
C SER A 331 -13.44 -1.00 2.85
N GLY A 332 -12.99 -1.80 1.89
CA GLY A 332 -12.39 -1.31 0.64
C GLY A 332 -13.31 -0.40 -0.15
N VAL A 333 -14.59 -0.78 -0.28
CA VAL A 333 -15.62 0.05 -0.94
C VAL A 333 -15.86 1.34 -0.14
N ILE A 334 -16.06 1.24 1.17
CA ILE A 334 -16.32 2.40 2.04
C ILE A 334 -15.14 3.39 1.98
N PHE A 335 -13.90 2.90 2.16
CA PHE A 335 -12.71 3.75 2.16
C PHE A 335 -12.49 4.42 0.81
N TYR A 336 -12.69 3.67 -0.29
CA TYR A 336 -12.60 4.26 -1.62
C TYR A 336 -13.53 5.47 -1.77
N PHE A 337 -14.82 5.30 -1.51
CA PHE A 337 -15.79 6.39 -1.72
C PHE A 337 -15.63 7.52 -0.71
N ALA A 338 -15.30 7.22 0.53
CA ALA A 338 -15.05 8.24 1.56
C ALA A 338 -13.83 9.09 1.24
N LEU A 339 -12.69 8.47 0.95
CA LEU A 339 -11.43 9.18 0.66
C LEU A 339 -11.47 9.90 -0.69
N ASP A 340 -12.07 9.29 -1.72
CA ASP A 340 -12.25 9.90 -3.02
C ASP A 340 -13.17 11.13 -2.95
N GLY A 341 -14.27 11.01 -2.21
CA GLY A 341 -15.19 12.10 -1.94
C GLY A 341 -14.56 13.24 -1.15
N PHE A 342 -13.80 12.89 -0.09
CA PHE A 342 -13.05 13.85 0.71
C PHE A 342 -12.04 14.62 -0.15
N TYR A 343 -11.26 13.92 -0.97
CA TYR A 343 -10.25 14.54 -1.84
C TYR A 343 -10.88 15.53 -2.80
N ARG A 344 -11.97 15.13 -3.47
CA ARG A 344 -12.70 16.02 -4.41
C ARG A 344 -13.21 17.27 -3.73
N LYS A 345 -13.89 17.12 -2.61
CA LYS A 345 -14.55 18.23 -1.91
C LYS A 345 -13.56 19.22 -1.31
N ASN A 346 -12.45 18.75 -0.72
CA ASN A 346 -11.60 19.58 0.12
C ASN A 346 -10.25 19.93 -0.50
N LEU A 347 -9.77 19.14 -1.44
CA LEU A 347 -8.40 19.27 -1.98
C LEU A 347 -8.39 19.62 -3.48
N GLU A 348 -9.35 19.14 -4.26
CA GLU A 348 -9.44 19.43 -5.69
C GLU A 348 -10.17 20.77 -5.95
N SER A 349 -11.16 21.11 -5.12
CA SER A 349 -11.92 22.37 -5.21
C SER A 349 -11.12 23.62 -4.81
N ARG A 350 -9.92 23.45 -4.24
CA ARG A 350 -9.04 24.55 -3.81
C ARG A 350 -7.90 24.85 -4.81
N LYS A 351 -7.83 24.09 -5.90
CA LYS A 351 -6.91 24.31 -7.03
C LYS A 351 -7.59 25.12 -8.13
#